data_75c9143a1870fd5c935d1dd142ae4d3a
#
_entry.id   75c9143a1870fd5c935d1dd142ae4d3a
#
_cell.length_a   1.000
_cell.length_b   1.000
_cell.length_c   1.000
_cell.angle_alpha   90.00
_cell.angle_beta   90.00
_cell.angle_gamma   90.00
#
_symmetry.space_group_name_H-M   'P 1'
#
loop_
_entity.id
_entity.type
_entity.pdbx_description
1 polymer ?
#
loop_
_entity_poly.entity_id
_entity_poly.type
_entity_poly.pdbx_seq_one_letter_code
_entity_poly.pdbx_strand_id
1 'polypeptide(L)'
;MRHLSFVVTLLLISSPVVAQTDRPSLPNPIKFVNKFDIVWNVVRAVLNELGYSIELEDKAGGSISTKPYVFVTGSLTPSEIDKVAIKNNTATGSWVRARYSVQAILEIVNPRETLVTVRTKMEGLNRDLDGTEKWLPLESLGIFEKRILGKLSLKLLGNELDYENKKGFWDKSPQPVDPRRPKPYPTRPPL
;
A
#
# COMPACT_ATOMS: atom_id res chain seq x y z
N MET A 1 21.92 -6.89 71.66
CA MET A 1 21.53 -7.65 70.50
C MET A 1 20.61 -6.73 69.65
N ARG A 2 21.10 -6.18 68.54
CA ARG A 2 20.37 -5.21 67.70
C ARG A 2 20.00 -5.94 66.41
N HIS A 3 18.71 -6.19 66.21
CA HIS A 3 18.18 -6.77 64.99
C HIS A 3 18.07 -5.68 63.91
N LEU A 4 18.88 -5.80 62.86
CA LEU A 4 18.86 -4.95 61.68
C LEU A 4 17.85 -5.56 60.70
N SER A 5 16.67 -4.92 60.56
CA SER A 5 15.63 -5.30 59.58
C SER A 5 16.00 -4.71 58.25
N PHE A 6 16.34 -5.55 57.28
CA PHE A 6 16.59 -5.17 55.89
C PHE A 6 15.22 -5.17 55.13
N VAL A 7 14.73 -3.98 54.82
CA VAL A 7 13.56 -3.82 53.95
C VAL A 7 14.05 -3.76 52.48
N VAL A 8 13.83 -4.84 51.76
CA VAL A 8 14.10 -4.88 50.31
C VAL A 8 12.89 -4.29 49.57
N THR A 9 13.02 -3.06 49.09
CA THR A 9 12.01 -2.41 48.26
C THR A 9 12.18 -2.88 46.80
N LEU A 10 11.30 -3.76 46.35
CA LEU A 10 11.25 -4.24 44.97
C LEU A 10 10.62 -3.17 44.05
N LEU A 11 11.45 -2.43 43.33
CA LEU A 11 11.02 -1.46 42.32
C LEU A 11 10.60 -2.20 41.06
N LEU A 12 9.31 -2.36 40.84
CA LEU A 12 8.69 -2.82 39.57
C LEU A 12 8.83 -1.72 38.53
N ILE A 13 9.83 -1.83 37.65
CA ILE A 13 10.00 -1.00 36.48
C ILE A 13 8.99 -1.49 35.43
N SER A 14 7.80 -0.88 35.37
CA SER A 14 6.85 -1.08 34.26
C SER A 14 7.38 -0.34 33.04
N SER A 15 8.06 -1.07 32.13
CA SER A 15 8.42 -0.54 30.81
C SER A 15 7.13 -0.30 30.01
N PRO A 16 6.90 0.92 29.48
CA PRO A 16 5.78 1.14 28.57
C PRO A 16 6.02 0.31 27.31
N VAL A 17 5.18 -0.68 27.07
CA VAL A 17 5.10 -1.36 25.77
C VAL A 17 4.58 -0.33 24.77
N VAL A 18 5.49 0.31 24.03
CA VAL A 18 5.14 1.13 22.90
C VAL A 18 4.58 0.17 21.84
N ALA A 19 3.26 0.14 21.70
CA ALA A 19 2.60 -0.55 20.61
C ALA A 19 3.12 0.08 19.30
N GLN A 20 4.04 -0.59 18.62
CA GLN A 20 4.40 -0.27 17.24
C GLN A 20 3.13 -0.44 16.40
N THR A 21 2.46 0.67 16.10
CA THR A 21 1.47 0.70 15.03
C THR A 21 2.23 0.39 13.74
N ASP A 22 2.06 -0.83 13.22
CA ASP A 22 2.54 -1.25 11.90
C ASP A 22 1.93 -0.33 10.85
N ARG A 23 2.57 0.81 10.59
CA ARG A 23 2.20 1.67 9.47
C ARG A 23 2.50 0.90 8.20
N PRO A 24 1.54 0.75 7.28
CA PRO A 24 1.82 0.13 6.00
C PRO A 24 2.98 0.89 5.35
N SER A 25 4.07 0.20 5.09
CA SER A 25 5.23 0.78 4.44
C SER A 25 5.05 0.80 2.93
N LEU A 26 5.60 1.83 2.29
CA LEU A 26 5.74 1.84 0.83
C LEU A 26 6.52 0.60 0.38
N PRO A 27 6.17 0.00 -0.76
CA PRO A 27 6.90 -1.16 -1.26
C PRO A 27 8.35 -0.79 -1.60
N ASN A 28 9.26 -1.70 -1.31
CA ASN A 28 10.66 -1.55 -1.70
C ASN A 28 10.79 -1.56 -3.24
N PRO A 29 11.82 -0.90 -3.79
CA PRO A 29 12.18 -1.03 -5.20
C PRO A 29 12.39 -2.49 -5.57
N ILE A 30 11.96 -2.87 -6.79
CA ILE A 30 12.10 -4.24 -7.29
C ILE A 30 13.13 -4.29 -8.40
N LYS A 31 14.05 -5.25 -8.29
CA LYS A 31 15.04 -5.53 -9.30
C LYS A 31 14.53 -6.61 -10.26
N PHE A 32 14.47 -6.29 -11.55
CA PHE A 32 14.11 -7.19 -12.62
C PHE A 32 15.35 -7.61 -13.42
N VAL A 33 15.48 -8.91 -13.72
CA VAL A 33 16.57 -9.47 -14.54
C VAL A 33 16.23 -9.30 -16.02
N ASN A 34 16.03 -8.05 -16.42
CA ASN A 34 15.67 -7.63 -17.78
C ASN A 34 16.39 -6.33 -18.12
N LYS A 35 16.70 -6.18 -19.43
CA LYS A 35 17.31 -4.95 -19.97
C LYS A 35 16.36 -3.76 -19.76
N PHE A 36 16.92 -2.59 -19.56
CA PHE A 36 16.19 -1.33 -19.35
C PHE A 36 15.07 -1.11 -20.38
N ASP A 37 15.34 -1.27 -21.68
CA ASP A 37 14.35 -1.03 -22.73
C ASP A 37 13.13 -1.96 -22.63
N ILE A 38 13.34 -3.22 -22.22
CA ILE A 38 12.26 -4.19 -22.03
C ILE A 38 11.39 -3.73 -20.84
N VAL A 39 12.03 -3.43 -19.71
CA VAL A 39 11.33 -2.98 -18.50
C VAL A 39 10.60 -1.67 -18.77
N TRP A 40 11.23 -0.72 -19.47
CA TRP A 40 10.62 0.55 -19.87
C TRP A 40 9.30 0.36 -20.63
N ASN A 41 9.34 -0.48 -21.68
CA ASN A 41 8.16 -0.74 -22.49
C ASN A 41 7.04 -1.44 -21.69
N VAL A 42 7.41 -2.37 -20.79
CA VAL A 42 6.44 -3.07 -19.94
C VAL A 42 5.83 -2.11 -18.93
N VAL A 43 6.60 -1.20 -18.31
CA VAL A 43 6.07 -0.17 -17.38
C VAL A 43 5.05 0.70 -18.11
N ARG A 44 5.37 1.21 -19.32
CA ARG A 44 4.40 1.99 -20.12
C ARG A 44 3.13 1.19 -20.42
N ALA A 45 3.28 -0.06 -20.84
CA ALA A 45 2.13 -0.92 -21.14
C ALA A 45 1.24 -1.14 -19.89
N VAL A 46 1.85 -1.40 -18.72
CA VAL A 46 1.13 -1.60 -17.46
C VAL A 46 0.40 -0.33 -17.01
N LEU A 47 1.04 0.83 -17.10
CA LEU A 47 0.40 2.10 -16.75
C LEU A 47 -0.82 2.36 -17.66
N ASN A 48 -0.69 2.15 -18.97
CA ASN A 48 -1.79 2.31 -19.92
C ASN A 48 -2.93 1.30 -19.67
N GLU A 49 -2.61 0.03 -19.38
CA GLU A 49 -3.62 -1.01 -19.06
C GLU A 49 -4.38 -0.72 -17.76
N LEU A 50 -3.73 -0.06 -16.81
CA LEU A 50 -4.36 0.39 -15.58
C LEU A 50 -5.18 1.69 -15.76
N GLY A 51 -5.20 2.24 -16.98
CA GLY A 51 -5.97 3.43 -17.34
C GLY A 51 -5.28 4.75 -16.98
N TYR A 52 -3.99 4.74 -16.66
CA TYR A 52 -3.25 5.97 -16.41
C TYR A 52 -2.83 6.64 -17.70
N SER A 53 -3.11 7.94 -17.83
CA SER A 53 -2.59 8.77 -18.91
C SER A 53 -1.17 9.23 -18.58
N ILE A 54 -0.20 8.89 -19.41
CA ILE A 54 1.18 9.35 -19.24
C ILE A 54 1.24 10.84 -19.55
N GLU A 55 1.93 11.60 -18.71
CA GLU A 55 2.14 13.03 -18.85
C GLU A 55 3.55 13.36 -19.34
N LEU A 56 4.55 12.71 -18.74
CA LEU A 56 5.94 12.93 -19.04
C LEU A 56 6.70 11.59 -19.10
N GLU A 57 7.48 11.43 -20.16
CA GLU A 57 8.43 10.34 -20.33
C GLU A 57 9.83 10.92 -20.53
N ASP A 58 10.70 10.67 -19.56
CA ASP A 58 12.12 10.99 -19.66
C ASP A 58 12.90 9.67 -19.64
N LYS A 59 13.13 9.11 -20.83
CA LYS A 59 13.85 7.84 -20.97
C LYS A 59 15.32 7.96 -20.59
N ALA A 60 15.94 9.12 -20.80
CA ALA A 60 17.33 9.35 -20.43
C ALA A 60 17.51 9.42 -18.91
N GLY A 61 16.59 10.09 -18.22
CA GLY A 61 16.53 10.14 -16.76
C GLY A 61 15.82 8.93 -16.12
N GLY A 62 15.31 7.99 -16.92
CA GLY A 62 14.65 6.79 -16.41
C GLY A 62 13.35 7.04 -15.69
N SER A 63 12.59 8.10 -16.02
CA SER A 63 11.37 8.48 -15.29
C SER A 63 10.15 8.53 -16.20
N ILE A 64 9.02 7.95 -15.71
CA ILE A 64 7.70 8.05 -16.33
C ILE A 64 6.74 8.61 -15.29
N SER A 65 6.05 9.70 -15.61
CA SER A 65 5.04 10.30 -14.75
C SER A 65 3.68 10.31 -15.41
N THR A 66 2.61 10.14 -14.62
CA THR A 66 1.24 10.15 -15.11
C THR A 66 0.51 11.43 -14.72
N LYS A 67 -0.51 11.78 -15.49
CA LYS A 67 -1.46 12.82 -15.12
C LYS A 67 -2.17 12.45 -13.81
N PRO A 68 -2.59 13.43 -13.01
CA PRO A 68 -3.39 13.17 -11.82
C PRO A 68 -4.70 12.44 -12.18
N TYR A 69 -4.95 11.32 -11.50
CA TYR A 69 -6.16 10.52 -11.62
C TYR A 69 -7.05 10.75 -10.41
N VAL A 70 -8.29 11.21 -10.62
CA VAL A 70 -9.28 11.37 -9.55
C VAL A 70 -9.92 10.01 -9.29
N PHE A 71 -9.71 9.45 -8.10
CA PHE A 71 -10.22 8.13 -7.76
C PHE A 71 -11.50 8.16 -6.92
N VAL A 72 -11.80 9.31 -6.29
CA VAL A 72 -13.03 9.50 -5.50
C VAL A 72 -13.49 10.95 -5.51
N THR A 73 -14.81 11.13 -5.45
CA THR A 73 -15.49 12.44 -5.35
C THR A 73 -16.77 12.29 -4.52
N GLY A 74 -17.10 13.32 -3.74
CA GLY A 74 -18.35 13.40 -2.98
C GLY A 74 -18.24 12.87 -1.55
N SER A 75 -19.35 12.47 -0.96
CA SER A 75 -19.49 12.15 0.46
C SER A 75 -18.66 10.95 0.94
N LEU A 76 -18.32 10.03 0.05
CA LEU A 76 -17.49 8.87 0.38
C LEU A 76 -15.99 9.16 0.41
N THR A 77 -15.57 10.38 0.00
CA THR A 77 -14.15 10.74 -0.08
C THR A 77 -13.37 10.48 1.21
N PRO A 78 -13.86 10.83 2.41
CA PRO A 78 -13.09 10.60 3.63
C PRO A 78 -12.79 9.12 3.87
N SER A 79 -13.77 8.24 3.67
CA SER A 79 -13.63 6.80 3.90
C SER A 79 -12.78 6.11 2.83
N GLU A 80 -12.84 6.57 1.58
CA GLU A 80 -12.00 6.03 0.51
C GLU A 80 -10.53 6.46 0.65
N ILE A 81 -10.28 7.70 1.13
CA ILE A 81 -8.92 8.13 1.46
C ILE A 81 -8.33 7.24 2.56
N ASP A 82 -9.08 6.95 3.64
CA ASP A 82 -8.58 6.15 4.77
C ASP A 82 -8.15 4.73 4.37
N LYS A 83 -8.65 4.20 3.26
CA LYS A 83 -8.24 2.90 2.74
C LYS A 83 -6.87 2.91 2.06
N VAL A 84 -6.45 4.06 1.51
CA VAL A 84 -5.28 4.14 0.62
C VAL A 84 -4.23 5.16 1.04
N ALA A 85 -4.58 6.07 1.98
CA ALA A 85 -3.70 7.15 2.42
C ALA A 85 -3.96 7.58 3.85
N ILE A 86 -2.97 8.22 4.46
CA ILE A 86 -3.08 8.89 5.76
C ILE A 86 -3.39 10.36 5.50
N LYS A 87 -4.46 10.84 6.14
CA LYS A 87 -4.85 12.25 6.12
C LYS A 87 -3.97 13.06 7.07
N ASN A 88 -3.69 14.30 6.71
CA ASN A 88 -3.04 15.23 7.62
C ASN A 88 -4.03 15.64 8.72
N ASN A 89 -3.66 15.43 9.98
CA ASN A 89 -4.50 15.71 11.15
C ASN A 89 -4.76 17.22 11.39
N THR A 90 -4.04 18.10 10.69
CA THR A 90 -4.23 19.56 10.79
C THR A 90 -5.32 20.09 9.87
N ALA A 91 -5.89 19.24 9.00
CA ALA A 91 -6.94 19.67 8.09
C ALA A 91 -8.28 19.78 8.85
N THR A 92 -8.86 20.97 8.83
CA THR A 92 -10.23 21.25 9.27
C THR A 92 -11.16 21.15 8.06
N GLY A 93 -12.46 20.89 8.30
CA GLY A 93 -13.43 20.81 7.21
C GLY A 93 -13.62 19.41 6.63
N SER A 94 -14.11 19.35 5.38
CA SER A 94 -14.54 18.11 4.73
C SER A 94 -13.71 17.77 3.51
N TRP A 95 -13.36 16.51 3.35
CA TRP A 95 -12.70 16.00 2.15
C TRP A 95 -13.75 15.72 1.07
N VAL A 96 -13.65 16.41 -0.07
CA VAL A 96 -14.67 16.37 -1.13
C VAL A 96 -14.22 15.67 -2.39
N ARG A 97 -12.89 15.53 -2.59
CA ARG A 97 -12.30 14.85 -3.76
C ARG A 97 -10.90 14.37 -3.41
N ALA A 98 -10.44 13.28 -4.03
CA ALA A 98 -9.06 12.87 -3.91
C ALA A 98 -8.51 12.39 -5.26
N ARG A 99 -7.22 12.65 -5.50
CA ARG A 99 -6.49 12.29 -6.70
C ARG A 99 -5.09 11.81 -6.38
N TYR A 100 -4.49 11.10 -7.30
CA TYR A 100 -3.07 10.76 -7.23
C TYR A 100 -2.46 10.73 -8.64
N SER A 101 -1.16 10.95 -8.71
CA SER A 101 -0.33 10.68 -9.88
C SER A 101 0.71 9.63 -9.54
N VAL A 102 1.12 8.87 -10.55
CA VAL A 102 2.12 7.80 -10.42
C VAL A 102 3.42 8.29 -11.03
N GLN A 103 4.53 8.02 -10.35
CA GLN A 103 5.88 8.17 -10.86
C GLN A 103 6.58 6.82 -10.80
N ALA A 104 6.99 6.30 -11.96
CA ALA A 104 7.86 5.13 -12.06
C ALA A 104 9.29 5.60 -12.38
N ILE A 105 10.25 5.16 -11.57
CA ILE A 105 11.67 5.46 -11.73
C ILE A 105 12.38 4.15 -12.03
N LEU A 106 13.13 4.13 -13.14
CA LEU A 106 13.87 2.98 -13.62
C LEU A 106 15.38 3.30 -13.61
N GLU A 107 16.13 2.47 -12.89
CA GLU A 107 17.58 2.63 -12.76
C GLU A 107 18.31 1.39 -13.32
N ILE A 108 19.32 1.62 -14.14
CA ILE A 108 20.16 0.54 -14.66
C ILE A 108 21.12 0.11 -13.55
N VAL A 109 20.94 -1.11 -13.04
CA VAL A 109 21.87 -1.70 -12.07
C VAL A 109 23.08 -2.30 -12.81
N ASN A 110 22.82 -3.01 -13.90
CA ASN A 110 23.82 -3.54 -14.82
C ASN A 110 23.16 -3.78 -16.21
N PRO A 111 23.92 -4.19 -17.26
CA PRO A 111 23.35 -4.35 -18.60
C PRO A 111 22.18 -5.34 -18.73
N ARG A 112 21.94 -6.18 -17.71
CA ARG A 112 20.88 -7.19 -17.69
C ARG A 112 19.87 -6.99 -16.56
N GLU A 113 20.07 -5.99 -15.70
CA GLU A 113 19.22 -5.78 -14.52
C GLU A 113 18.78 -4.33 -14.43
N THR A 114 17.51 -4.13 -14.17
CA THR A 114 16.87 -2.83 -13.98
C THR A 114 16.13 -2.80 -12.65
N LEU A 115 16.39 -1.78 -11.85
CA LEU A 115 15.65 -1.49 -10.63
C LEU A 115 14.46 -0.61 -10.96
N VAL A 116 13.28 -0.96 -10.44
CA VAL A 116 12.05 -0.18 -10.63
C VAL A 116 11.52 0.27 -9.27
N THR A 117 11.36 1.57 -9.13
CA THR A 117 10.72 2.21 -7.99
C THR A 117 9.40 2.83 -8.46
N VAL A 118 8.31 2.55 -7.78
CA VAL A 118 7.01 3.19 -8.04
C VAL A 118 6.62 4.02 -6.83
N ARG A 119 6.25 5.26 -7.07
CA ARG A 119 5.76 6.19 -6.04
C ARG A 119 4.45 6.82 -6.51
N THR A 120 3.57 7.11 -5.58
CA THR A 120 2.36 7.90 -5.84
C THR A 120 2.42 9.21 -5.09
N LYS A 121 2.10 10.30 -5.78
CA LYS A 121 1.83 11.59 -5.16
C LYS A 121 0.32 11.69 -4.99
N MET A 122 -0.15 11.67 -3.74
CA MET A 122 -1.56 11.70 -3.40
C MET A 122 -1.95 13.07 -2.85
N GLU A 123 -3.14 13.56 -3.25
CA GLU A 123 -3.68 14.84 -2.81
C GLU A 123 -5.19 14.72 -2.58
N GLY A 124 -5.67 15.32 -1.51
CA GLY A 124 -7.09 15.45 -1.21
C GLY A 124 -7.54 16.92 -1.29
N LEU A 125 -8.69 17.16 -1.91
CA LEU A 125 -9.34 18.46 -1.88
C LEU A 125 -10.13 18.57 -0.60
N ASN A 126 -9.68 19.44 0.28
CA ASN A 126 -10.35 19.76 1.53
C ASN A 126 -11.14 21.06 1.36
N ARG A 127 -12.41 21.04 1.77
CA ARG A 127 -13.28 22.22 1.84
C ARG A 127 -13.44 22.63 3.29
N ASP A 128 -12.93 23.78 3.64
CA ASP A 128 -13.03 24.35 4.98
C ASP A 128 -14.45 24.87 5.28
N LEU A 129 -14.70 25.24 6.53
CA LEU A 129 -16.01 25.73 7.01
C LEU A 129 -16.43 27.04 6.33
N ASP A 130 -15.48 27.86 5.89
CA ASP A 130 -15.71 29.10 5.12
C ASP A 130 -16.01 28.84 3.63
N GLY A 131 -15.99 27.57 3.18
CA GLY A 131 -16.17 27.19 1.79
C GLY A 131 -14.89 27.18 0.95
N THR A 132 -13.75 27.60 1.49
CA THR A 132 -12.46 27.59 0.79
C THR A 132 -12.01 26.16 0.49
N GLU A 133 -11.59 25.91 -0.75
CA GLU A 133 -11.08 24.62 -1.18
C GLU A 133 -9.57 24.65 -1.39
N LYS A 134 -8.86 23.67 -0.82
CA LYS A 134 -7.40 23.51 -0.96
C LYS A 134 -7.01 22.07 -1.20
N TRP A 135 -6.09 21.82 -2.15
CA TRP A 135 -5.45 20.53 -2.30
C TRP A 135 -4.38 20.37 -1.21
N LEU A 136 -4.54 19.36 -0.39
CA LEU A 136 -3.60 19.00 0.69
C LEU A 136 -2.93 17.67 0.36
N PRO A 137 -1.61 17.56 0.65
CA PRO A 137 -0.90 16.30 0.43
C PRO A 137 -1.42 15.22 1.37
N LEU A 138 -1.45 13.97 0.86
CA LEU A 138 -1.79 12.77 1.59
C LEU A 138 -0.60 11.81 1.53
N GLU A 139 -0.35 11.08 2.62
CA GLU A 139 0.70 10.07 2.68
C GLU A 139 0.16 8.73 2.16
N SER A 140 0.77 8.17 1.11
CA SER A 140 0.35 6.88 0.53
C SER A 140 0.58 5.71 1.49
N LEU A 141 -0.39 4.79 1.56
CA LEU A 141 -0.26 3.49 2.25
C LEU A 141 0.37 2.40 1.34
N GLY A 142 0.83 2.75 0.15
CA GLY A 142 1.49 1.83 -0.78
C GLY A 142 0.57 0.92 -1.58
N ILE A 143 -0.74 1.10 -1.50
CA ILE A 143 -1.73 0.22 -2.16
C ILE A 143 -1.60 0.29 -3.69
N PHE A 144 -1.52 1.51 -4.25
CA PHE A 144 -1.40 1.70 -5.69
C PHE A 144 -0.03 1.29 -6.20
N GLU A 145 1.03 1.58 -5.45
CA GLU A 145 2.40 1.17 -5.76
C GLU A 145 2.51 -0.36 -5.82
N LYS A 146 1.98 -1.07 -4.81
CA LYS A 146 1.96 -2.54 -4.76
C LYS A 146 1.19 -3.13 -5.94
N ARG A 147 0.04 -2.55 -6.30
CA ARG A 147 -0.76 -2.98 -7.45
C ARG A 147 0.01 -2.87 -8.77
N ILE A 148 0.71 -1.75 -8.98
CA ILE A 148 1.49 -1.52 -10.19
C ILE A 148 2.68 -2.48 -10.25
N LEU A 149 3.45 -2.58 -9.14
CA LEU A 149 4.60 -3.47 -9.05
C LEU A 149 4.19 -4.95 -9.20
N GLY A 150 3.06 -5.37 -8.64
CA GLY A 150 2.51 -6.72 -8.82
C GLY A 150 2.19 -7.02 -10.29
N LYS A 151 1.56 -6.09 -11.00
CA LYS A 151 1.32 -6.24 -12.45
C LYS A 151 2.61 -6.27 -13.27
N LEU A 152 3.61 -5.47 -12.91
CA LEU A 152 4.93 -5.50 -13.55
C LEU A 152 5.61 -6.85 -13.34
N SER A 153 5.59 -7.36 -12.12
CA SER A 153 6.16 -8.66 -11.80
C SER A 153 5.49 -9.80 -12.58
N LEU A 154 4.16 -9.79 -12.64
CA LEU A 154 3.42 -10.78 -13.42
C LEU A 154 3.84 -10.77 -14.90
N LYS A 155 4.04 -9.58 -15.50
CA LYS A 155 4.46 -9.46 -16.93
C LYS A 155 5.93 -9.78 -17.18
N LEU A 156 6.81 -9.47 -16.24
CA LEU A 156 8.26 -9.63 -16.43
C LEU A 156 8.79 -10.97 -15.91
N LEU A 157 8.18 -11.53 -14.87
CA LEU A 157 8.64 -12.74 -14.20
C LEU A 157 7.66 -13.91 -14.38
N GLY A 158 6.44 -13.67 -14.83
CA GLY A 158 5.38 -14.66 -14.91
C GLY A 158 4.78 -15.06 -13.57
N ASN A 159 5.25 -14.47 -12.47
CA ASN A 159 4.76 -14.72 -11.12
C ASN A 159 4.29 -13.41 -10.49
N GLU A 160 3.17 -13.47 -9.78
CA GLU A 160 2.73 -12.38 -8.94
C GLU A 160 3.67 -12.29 -7.72
N LEU A 161 4.11 -11.08 -7.37
CA LEU A 161 4.87 -10.88 -6.14
C LEU A 161 3.94 -11.16 -4.97
N ASP A 162 4.25 -12.16 -4.18
CA ASP A 162 3.70 -12.33 -2.85
C ASP A 162 4.22 -11.18 -1.96
N TYR A 163 3.56 -10.03 -2.05
CA TYR A 163 3.61 -9.10 -0.93
C TYR A 163 2.90 -9.85 0.19
N GLU A 164 3.64 -10.25 1.23
CA GLU A 164 3.10 -10.96 2.40
C GLU A 164 1.69 -10.42 2.72
N ASN A 165 0.70 -11.11 2.18
CA ASN A 165 -0.67 -10.95 2.58
C ASN A 165 -0.68 -11.42 4.03
N LYS A 166 -0.58 -10.50 4.98
CA LYS A 166 -1.00 -10.78 6.35
C LYS A 166 -2.39 -11.36 6.20
N LYS A 167 -2.48 -12.69 6.32
CA LYS A 167 -3.74 -13.43 6.22
C LYS A 167 -4.76 -12.69 7.06
N GLY A 168 -5.69 -12.03 6.42
CA GLY A 168 -6.78 -11.37 7.11
C GLY A 168 -7.55 -12.42 7.92
N PHE A 169 -8.21 -12.01 8.99
CA PHE A 169 -9.04 -12.90 9.82
C PHE A 169 -9.99 -13.81 9.02
N TRP A 170 -10.32 -13.42 7.78
CA TRP A 170 -11.20 -14.13 6.86
C TRP A 170 -10.49 -15.11 5.92
N ASP A 171 -9.17 -15.10 5.86
CA ASP A 171 -8.38 -16.00 5.02
C ASP A 171 -8.12 -17.31 5.78
N LYS A 172 -9.21 -18.04 6.03
CA LYS A 172 -9.14 -19.41 6.56
C LYS A 172 -8.55 -20.27 5.48
N SER A 173 -7.25 -20.55 5.56
CA SER A 173 -6.67 -21.68 4.82
C SER A 173 -7.58 -22.88 4.99
N PRO A 174 -7.91 -23.63 3.92
CA PRO A 174 -8.65 -24.86 4.07
C PRO A 174 -7.92 -25.71 5.11
N GLN A 175 -8.52 -25.90 6.25
CA GLN A 175 -7.98 -26.79 7.27
C GLN A 175 -7.84 -28.18 6.64
N PRO A 176 -6.72 -28.88 6.83
CA PRO A 176 -6.63 -30.26 6.41
C PRO A 176 -7.86 -30.99 6.94
N VAL A 177 -8.64 -31.58 6.05
CA VAL A 177 -9.85 -32.32 6.42
C VAL A 177 -9.39 -33.47 7.29
N ASP A 178 -9.69 -33.40 8.60
CA ASP A 178 -9.46 -34.53 9.52
C ASP A 178 -10.31 -35.69 9.03
N PRO A 179 -9.69 -36.79 8.57
CA PRO A 179 -10.42 -37.93 8.06
C PRO A 179 -11.36 -38.59 9.09
N ARG A 180 -11.27 -38.21 10.37
CA ARG A 180 -12.11 -38.69 11.46
C ARG A 180 -13.32 -37.81 11.75
N ARG A 181 -13.46 -36.61 11.09
CA ARG A 181 -14.67 -35.80 11.22
C ARG A 181 -15.81 -36.37 10.39
N PRO A 182 -16.98 -36.67 10.99
CA PRO A 182 -18.16 -37.12 10.24
C PRO A 182 -18.54 -36.00 9.24
N LYS A 183 -18.81 -36.39 8.00
CA LYS A 183 -19.26 -35.46 6.95
C LYS A 183 -20.56 -34.78 7.41
N PRO A 184 -20.70 -33.45 7.22
CA PRO A 184 -21.96 -32.77 7.50
C PRO A 184 -23.08 -33.42 6.64
N TYR A 185 -24.20 -33.72 7.28
CA TYR A 185 -25.37 -34.27 6.59
C TYR A 185 -25.85 -33.29 5.52
N PRO A 186 -26.22 -33.78 4.32
CA PRO A 186 -26.80 -32.90 3.30
C PRO A 186 -28.12 -32.34 3.85
N THR A 187 -28.19 -31.02 3.93
CA THR A 187 -29.42 -30.29 4.23
C THR A 187 -30.43 -30.57 3.13
N ARG A 188 -31.58 -31.20 3.49
CA ARG A 188 -32.71 -31.40 2.57
C ARG A 188 -33.15 -29.99 2.05
N PRO A 189 -33.42 -29.87 0.74
CA PRO A 189 -34.07 -28.67 0.22
C PRO A 189 -35.47 -28.53 0.85
N PRO A 190 -35.94 -27.33 1.13
CA PRO A 190 -37.30 -27.09 1.58
C PRO A 190 -38.28 -27.52 0.49
N LEU A 191 -39.39 -28.18 0.92
CA LEU A 191 -40.52 -28.60 0.08
C LEU A 191 -41.24 -27.37 -0.47
#